data_b0564b17003c4aa04b9df0ffd5f37878
#
_entry.id   b0564b17003c4aa04b9df0ffd5f37878
#
_cell.length_a   1.000
_cell.length_b   1.000
_cell.length_c   1.000
_cell.angle_alpha   90.00
_cell.angle_beta   90.00
_cell.angle_gamma   90.00
#
_symmetry.space_group_name_H-M   'P 1'
#
loop_
_entity.id
_entity.type
_entity.pdbx_description
1 polymer ?
#
loop_
_entity_poly.entity_id
_entity_poly.type
_entity_poly.pdbx_seq_one_letter_code
_entity_poly.pdbx_strand_id
1 'polypeptide(L)'
;MSAPTTPGEARVVPPELVWSWWSGGVRREAADLTDALTAAEAGDGFVWVGLHQPTEETLAGLGEVLGIHELVVADAVHGHRRSKLERFDENLFIVASTVSYVERSEQQSLAEIVSTGELMIILGPYWVVTSRERGRSRMAEVRALVERVSADMPGGPWQVLHACLSIAIDDFVRVAGQMQDDVEDTEELVFDQTRSVEIDRPYQIKRELIEFRRCVS
;
A
#
# COMPACT_ATOMS: atom_id res chain seq x y z
N MET A 1 16.02 21.49 -29.59
CA MET A 1 17.47 21.39 -29.28
C MET A 1 17.57 21.13 -27.79
N SER A 2 17.61 19.84 -27.43
CA SER A 2 17.74 19.40 -26.03
C SER A 2 19.22 19.50 -25.63
N ALA A 3 19.47 20.12 -24.49
CA ALA A 3 20.82 20.22 -23.92
C ALA A 3 21.28 18.84 -23.43
N PRO A 4 22.56 18.48 -23.55
CA PRO A 4 23.07 17.20 -23.06
C PRO A 4 23.13 17.22 -21.54
N THR A 5 22.53 16.19 -20.93
CA THR A 5 22.61 15.92 -19.50
C THR A 5 24.06 15.55 -19.14
N THR A 6 24.64 16.26 -18.20
CA THR A 6 26.00 16.02 -17.70
C THR A 6 26.04 14.69 -16.92
N PRO A 7 26.95 13.75 -17.22
CA PRO A 7 27.09 12.53 -16.41
C PRO A 7 27.90 12.85 -15.16
N GLY A 8 27.36 12.62 -13.97
CA GLY A 8 28.17 12.56 -12.76
C GLY A 8 27.68 13.22 -11.48
N GLU A 9 26.42 13.55 -11.33
CA GLU A 9 25.90 13.83 -9.99
C GLU A 9 25.32 12.55 -9.40
N ALA A 10 25.94 12.02 -8.35
CA ALA A 10 25.39 10.93 -7.57
C ALA A 10 24.05 11.38 -7.00
N ARG A 11 22.96 10.84 -7.55
CA ARG A 11 21.59 11.15 -7.10
C ARG A 11 21.45 10.70 -5.65
N VAL A 12 21.26 11.65 -4.74
CA VAL A 12 21.12 11.38 -3.32
C VAL A 12 19.79 10.65 -3.09
N VAL A 13 19.88 9.40 -2.68
CA VAL A 13 18.72 8.59 -2.30
C VAL A 13 18.23 9.07 -0.93
N PRO A 14 16.94 9.51 -0.78
CA PRO A 14 16.41 9.95 0.49
C PRO A 14 16.46 8.86 1.57
N PRO A 15 16.76 9.19 2.84
CA PRO A 15 16.92 8.22 3.92
C PRO A 15 15.65 7.43 4.29
N GLU A 16 14.48 7.91 3.89
CA GLU A 16 13.17 7.28 4.13
C GLU A 16 12.85 6.20 3.09
N LEU A 17 13.72 6.00 2.12
CA LEU A 17 13.53 5.13 0.98
C LEU A 17 14.14 3.77 1.25
N VAL A 18 13.32 2.74 1.21
CA VAL A 18 13.76 1.34 1.24
C VAL A 18 13.56 0.74 -0.14
N TRP A 19 14.61 0.19 -0.71
CA TRP A 19 14.53 -0.43 -2.03
C TRP A 19 15.12 -1.83 -2.06
N SER A 20 14.78 -2.60 -3.07
CA SER A 20 15.31 -3.93 -3.33
C SER A 20 15.27 -4.23 -4.82
N TRP A 21 16.32 -4.86 -5.32
CA TRP A 21 16.40 -5.37 -6.69
C TRP A 21 16.08 -6.87 -6.71
N TRP A 22 15.26 -7.28 -7.65
CA TRP A 22 14.79 -8.65 -7.82
C TRP A 22 15.15 -9.15 -9.19
N SER A 23 15.98 -10.21 -9.25
CA SER A 23 16.42 -10.85 -10.48
C SER A 23 16.40 -12.36 -10.33
N GLY A 24 15.88 -13.08 -11.33
CA GLY A 24 15.73 -14.53 -11.28
C GLY A 24 14.88 -15.05 -10.13
N GLY A 25 13.90 -14.26 -9.67
CA GLY A 25 13.01 -14.64 -8.57
C GLY A 25 13.56 -14.44 -7.16
N VAL A 26 14.76 -13.89 -7.03
CA VAL A 26 15.42 -13.66 -5.73
C VAL A 26 15.86 -12.21 -5.57
N ARG A 27 15.91 -11.76 -4.32
CA ARG A 27 16.46 -10.45 -4.00
C ARG A 27 17.97 -10.45 -4.22
N ARG A 28 18.47 -9.44 -4.93
CA ARG A 28 19.88 -9.23 -5.23
C ARG A 28 20.43 -8.01 -4.52
N GLU A 29 21.73 -7.94 -4.41
CA GLU A 29 22.47 -6.76 -3.96
C GLU A 29 22.94 -5.96 -5.17
N ALA A 30 22.90 -4.64 -5.08
CA ALA A 30 23.52 -3.70 -6.02
C ALA A 30 24.24 -2.62 -5.22
N ALA A 31 25.20 -1.95 -5.83
CA ALA A 31 25.98 -0.92 -5.16
C ALA A 31 25.11 0.26 -4.73
N ASP A 32 24.19 0.66 -5.62
CA ASP A 32 23.20 1.70 -5.36
C ASP A 32 21.91 1.49 -6.18
N LEU A 33 20.93 2.36 -5.99
CA LEU A 33 19.66 2.32 -6.70
C LEU A 33 19.83 2.51 -8.21
N THR A 34 20.78 3.33 -8.64
CA THR A 34 21.00 3.62 -10.06
C THR A 34 21.55 2.38 -10.80
N ASP A 35 22.49 1.67 -10.17
CA ASP A 35 23.01 0.41 -10.69
C ASP A 35 21.91 -0.64 -10.82
N ALA A 36 21.05 -0.77 -9.79
CA ALA A 36 19.92 -1.68 -9.78
C ALA A 36 18.90 -1.36 -10.91
N LEU A 37 18.59 -0.07 -11.09
CA LEU A 37 17.68 0.39 -12.15
C LEU A 37 18.27 0.14 -13.54
N THR A 38 19.56 0.38 -13.72
CA THR A 38 20.27 0.12 -14.99
C THR A 38 20.23 -1.38 -15.36
N ALA A 39 20.46 -2.25 -14.39
CA ALA A 39 20.35 -3.70 -14.60
C ALA A 39 18.91 -4.12 -14.93
N ALA A 40 17.93 -3.59 -14.20
CA ALA A 40 16.52 -3.89 -14.42
C ALA A 40 16.03 -3.39 -15.80
N GLU A 41 16.46 -2.21 -16.24
CA GLU A 41 16.16 -1.66 -17.57
C GLU A 41 16.78 -2.52 -18.70
N ALA A 42 17.95 -3.10 -18.45
CA ALA A 42 18.58 -4.06 -19.36
C ALA A 42 17.90 -5.44 -19.39
N GLY A 43 16.81 -5.63 -18.65
CA GLY A 43 16.03 -6.86 -18.60
C GLY A 43 16.42 -7.82 -17.46
N ASP A 44 17.29 -7.41 -16.54
CA ASP A 44 17.68 -8.21 -15.38
C ASP A 44 16.77 -7.91 -14.17
N GLY A 45 15.51 -8.34 -14.26
CA GLY A 45 14.56 -8.28 -13.19
C GLY A 45 13.86 -6.92 -13.02
N PHE A 46 13.63 -6.51 -11.80
CA PHE A 46 12.95 -5.24 -11.47
C PHE A 46 13.38 -4.66 -10.11
N VAL A 47 13.14 -3.38 -9.93
CA VAL A 47 13.39 -2.68 -8.66
C VAL A 47 12.08 -2.39 -7.94
N TRP A 48 12.03 -2.72 -6.66
CA TRP A 48 10.93 -2.35 -5.78
C TRP A 48 11.37 -1.31 -4.78
N VAL A 49 10.71 -0.15 -4.80
CA VAL A 49 10.92 0.97 -3.89
C VAL A 49 9.74 1.05 -2.92
N GLY A 50 10.02 1.03 -1.63
CA GLY A 50 9.05 1.22 -0.55
C GLY A 50 9.23 2.58 0.12
N LEU A 51 8.14 3.33 0.26
CA LEU A 51 8.09 4.62 0.92
C LEU A 51 7.17 4.55 2.15
N HIS A 52 7.51 5.29 3.16
CA HIS A 52 6.66 5.47 4.34
C HIS A 52 6.46 6.96 4.60
N GLN A 53 5.22 7.44 4.38
CA GLN A 53 4.86 8.85 4.53
C GLN A 53 5.86 9.79 3.80
N PRO A 54 6.05 9.60 2.47
CA PRO A 54 7.05 10.36 1.74
C PRO A 54 6.71 11.85 1.73
N THR A 55 7.75 12.68 1.77
CA THR A 55 7.62 14.12 1.54
C THR A 55 7.43 14.42 0.05
N GLU A 56 6.96 15.63 -0.27
CA GLU A 56 6.88 16.11 -1.65
C GLU A 56 8.26 16.07 -2.34
N GLU A 57 9.30 16.48 -1.62
CA GLU A 57 10.68 16.47 -2.11
C GLU A 57 11.16 15.04 -2.43
N THR A 58 10.84 14.07 -1.55
CA THR A 58 11.14 12.65 -1.79
C THR A 58 10.47 12.12 -3.05
N LEU A 59 9.18 12.43 -3.23
CA LEU A 59 8.43 12.01 -4.41
C LEU A 59 8.90 12.68 -5.69
N ALA A 60 9.22 13.97 -5.65
CA ALA A 60 9.76 14.71 -6.79
C ALA A 60 11.13 14.16 -7.21
N GLY A 61 12.06 13.98 -6.27
CA GLY A 61 13.37 13.41 -6.56
C GLY A 61 13.29 11.98 -7.12
N LEU A 62 12.38 11.16 -6.58
CA LEU A 62 12.14 9.82 -7.10
C LEU A 62 11.50 9.87 -8.50
N GLY A 63 10.62 10.85 -8.76
CA GLY A 63 10.02 11.12 -10.06
C GLY A 63 11.07 11.37 -11.14
N GLU A 64 12.07 12.19 -10.83
CA GLU A 64 13.20 12.46 -11.75
C GLU A 64 14.04 11.21 -12.02
N VAL A 65 14.29 10.38 -10.98
CA VAL A 65 15.10 9.16 -11.10
C VAL A 65 14.40 8.10 -11.93
N LEU A 66 13.10 7.91 -11.73
CA LEU A 66 12.30 6.83 -12.35
C LEU A 66 11.57 7.29 -13.62
N GLY A 67 11.62 8.56 -13.99
CA GLY A 67 10.88 9.09 -15.13
C GLY A 67 9.36 9.08 -14.89
N ILE A 68 8.92 9.32 -13.65
CA ILE A 68 7.49 9.38 -13.31
C ILE A 68 6.93 10.72 -13.83
N HIS A 69 5.77 10.64 -14.47
CA HIS A 69 5.09 11.83 -14.99
C HIS A 69 4.77 12.83 -13.86
N GLU A 70 5.00 14.12 -14.08
CA GLU A 70 4.83 15.18 -13.07
C GLU A 70 3.42 15.22 -12.44
N LEU A 71 2.37 14.90 -13.20
CA LEU A 71 1.01 14.81 -12.70
C LEU A 71 0.83 13.66 -11.70
N VAL A 72 1.56 12.55 -11.86
CA VAL A 72 1.54 11.44 -10.89
C VAL A 72 2.20 11.85 -9.60
N VAL A 73 3.33 12.57 -9.67
CA VAL A 73 4.03 13.10 -8.51
C VAL A 73 3.13 14.09 -7.76
N ALA A 74 2.52 15.03 -8.47
CA ALA A 74 1.61 16.01 -7.88
C ALA A 74 0.40 15.33 -7.21
N ASP A 75 -0.16 14.32 -7.85
CA ASP A 75 -1.29 13.56 -7.35
C ASP A 75 -0.88 12.76 -6.08
N ALA A 76 0.28 12.14 -6.09
CA ALA A 76 0.81 11.36 -4.98
C ALA A 76 1.00 12.17 -3.68
N VAL A 77 1.26 13.48 -3.80
CA VAL A 77 1.45 14.40 -2.67
C VAL A 77 0.13 14.79 -2.00
N HIS A 78 -0.96 14.88 -2.77
CA HIS A 78 -2.20 15.50 -2.27
C HIS A 78 -3.09 14.58 -1.42
N GLY A 79 -2.73 13.31 -1.25
CA GLY A 79 -3.52 12.31 -0.55
C GLY A 79 -4.88 12.03 -1.24
N HIS A 80 -5.29 10.78 -1.25
CA HIS A 80 -6.46 10.36 -1.99
C HIS A 80 -7.52 9.84 -1.04
N ARG A 81 -8.75 10.26 -1.23
CA ARG A 81 -9.90 9.78 -0.45
C ARG A 81 -10.65 8.64 -1.13
N ARG A 82 -10.28 8.29 -2.37
CA ARG A 82 -10.94 7.26 -3.18
C ARG A 82 -9.92 6.42 -3.91
N SER A 83 -10.19 5.13 -3.95
CA SER A 83 -9.43 4.21 -4.80
C SER A 83 -9.55 4.62 -6.27
N LYS A 84 -8.43 4.59 -7.00
CA LYS A 84 -8.37 4.92 -8.42
C LYS A 84 -7.27 4.13 -9.13
N LEU A 85 -7.43 3.98 -10.43
CA LEU A 85 -6.43 3.45 -11.32
C LEU A 85 -6.37 4.36 -12.54
N GLU A 86 -5.20 4.94 -12.78
CA GLU A 86 -4.94 5.84 -13.89
C GLU A 86 -3.69 5.41 -14.63
N ARG A 87 -3.67 5.62 -15.93
CA ARG A 87 -2.52 5.34 -16.77
C ARG A 87 -1.91 6.63 -17.28
N PHE A 88 -0.60 6.77 -17.08
CA PHE A 88 0.19 7.89 -17.59
C PHE A 88 1.35 7.30 -18.41
N ASP A 89 1.26 7.41 -19.72
CA ASP A 89 2.19 6.82 -20.67
C ASP A 89 2.40 5.31 -20.42
N GLU A 90 3.59 4.90 -19.99
CA GLU A 90 3.93 3.50 -19.64
C GLU A 90 3.72 3.18 -18.17
N ASN A 91 3.33 4.17 -17.35
CA ASN A 91 3.17 4.02 -15.91
C ASN A 91 1.69 3.81 -15.54
N LEU A 92 1.44 2.95 -14.55
CA LEU A 92 0.14 2.84 -13.90
C LEU A 92 0.22 3.47 -12.51
N PHE A 93 -0.70 4.37 -12.23
CA PHE A 93 -0.87 4.95 -10.91
C PHE A 93 -2.12 4.37 -10.25
N ILE A 94 -1.93 3.73 -9.11
CA ILE A 94 -2.98 3.01 -8.40
C ILE A 94 -3.01 3.51 -6.97
N VAL A 95 -4.22 3.85 -6.52
CA VAL A 95 -4.52 4.14 -5.12
C VAL A 95 -5.56 3.14 -4.67
N ALA A 96 -5.26 2.39 -3.63
CA ALA A 96 -6.16 1.42 -3.04
C ALA A 96 -6.40 1.73 -1.56
N SER A 97 -7.65 1.70 -1.13
CA SER A 97 -7.98 1.76 0.29
C SER A 97 -7.50 0.48 0.98
N THR A 98 -7.06 0.61 2.21
CA THR A 98 -6.73 -0.52 3.09
C THR A 98 -7.54 -0.43 4.35
N VAL A 99 -7.83 -1.58 4.97
CA VAL A 99 -8.57 -1.66 6.22
C VAL A 99 -7.87 -2.59 7.20
N SER A 100 -8.02 -2.31 8.48
CA SER A 100 -7.59 -3.22 9.53
C SER A 100 -8.58 -3.16 10.69
N TYR A 101 -8.84 -4.32 11.29
CA TYR A 101 -9.63 -4.41 12.51
C TYR A 101 -8.76 -4.07 13.72
N VAL A 102 -9.28 -3.24 14.61
CA VAL A 102 -8.61 -2.85 15.85
C VAL A 102 -9.22 -3.64 16.99
N GLU A 103 -8.45 -4.61 17.51
CA GLU A 103 -8.87 -5.37 18.69
C GLU A 103 -9.08 -4.44 19.89
N ARG A 104 -10.19 -4.61 20.56
CA ARG A 104 -10.53 -3.80 21.76
C ARG A 104 -9.65 -4.17 22.93
N SER A 105 -9.10 -3.18 23.62
CA SER A 105 -8.71 -3.33 25.01
C SER A 105 -9.91 -2.95 25.90
N GLU A 106 -10.14 -3.67 26.98
CA GLU A 106 -11.28 -3.47 27.92
C GLU A 106 -11.42 -2.04 28.45
N GLN A 107 -10.43 -1.19 28.26
CA GLN A 107 -10.36 0.20 28.75
C GLN A 107 -10.75 1.27 27.72
N GLN A 108 -11.09 0.89 26.48
CA GLN A 108 -11.38 1.84 25.39
C GLN A 108 -12.78 1.63 24.81
N SER A 109 -13.82 2.07 25.54
CA SER A 109 -15.21 1.89 25.10
C SER A 109 -15.62 2.70 23.86
N LEU A 110 -14.79 3.65 23.40
CA LEU A 110 -15.05 4.52 22.24
C LEU A 110 -13.94 4.43 21.15
N ALA A 111 -13.08 3.38 21.18
CA ALA A 111 -12.05 3.22 20.18
C ALA A 111 -12.64 2.83 18.81
N GLU A 112 -12.02 3.30 17.74
CA GLU A 112 -12.33 2.88 16.38
C GLU A 112 -12.18 1.34 16.26
N ILE A 113 -13.17 0.68 15.67
CA ILE A 113 -13.16 -0.76 15.40
C ILE A 113 -12.45 -1.05 14.08
N VAL A 114 -12.62 -0.15 13.12
CA VAL A 114 -12.02 -0.25 11.80
C VAL A 114 -11.07 0.93 11.58
N SER A 115 -9.80 0.63 11.34
CA SER A 115 -8.83 1.63 10.91
C SER A 115 -8.67 1.55 9.41
N THR A 116 -8.79 2.68 8.74
CA THR A 116 -8.64 2.80 7.29
C THR A 116 -7.30 3.43 6.95
N GLY A 117 -6.73 3.02 5.84
CA GLY A 117 -5.47 3.55 5.31
C GLY A 117 -5.50 3.61 3.80
N GLU A 118 -4.39 4.03 3.24
CA GLU A 118 -4.18 4.15 1.80
C GLU A 118 -2.87 3.49 1.39
N LEU A 119 -2.93 2.75 0.30
CA LEU A 119 -1.79 2.16 -0.38
C LEU A 119 -1.71 2.78 -1.77
N MET A 120 -0.65 3.51 -2.04
CA MET A 120 -0.33 4.03 -3.35
C MET A 120 0.70 3.14 -4.04
N ILE A 121 0.47 2.83 -5.30
CA ILE A 121 1.38 2.04 -6.13
C ILE A 121 1.60 2.77 -7.45
N ILE A 122 2.86 2.98 -7.81
CA ILE A 122 3.25 3.46 -9.13
C ILE A 122 4.02 2.32 -9.79
N LEU A 123 3.50 1.81 -10.89
CA LEU A 123 4.06 0.68 -11.62
C LEU A 123 4.68 1.17 -12.92
N GLY A 124 5.96 0.97 -13.09
CA GLY A 124 6.70 1.20 -14.33
C GLY A 124 7.08 -0.12 -15.04
N PRO A 125 7.80 -0.04 -16.17
CA PRO A 125 8.15 -1.23 -16.96
C PRO A 125 9.06 -2.21 -16.22
N TYR A 126 10.02 -1.70 -15.44
CA TYR A 126 11.02 -2.48 -14.71
C TYR A 126 11.20 -2.04 -13.26
N TRP A 127 10.27 -1.24 -12.74
CA TRP A 127 10.27 -0.82 -11.35
C TRP A 127 8.85 -0.67 -10.81
N VAL A 128 8.73 -0.70 -9.49
CA VAL A 128 7.48 -0.40 -8.77
C VAL A 128 7.79 0.40 -7.51
N VAL A 129 6.99 1.44 -7.29
CA VAL A 129 6.99 2.23 -6.05
C VAL A 129 5.75 1.89 -5.28
N THR A 130 5.89 1.60 -3.99
CA THR A 130 4.77 1.46 -3.08
C THR A 130 4.91 2.47 -1.96
N SER A 131 3.86 3.23 -1.69
CA SER A 131 3.78 4.12 -0.55
C SER A 131 2.53 3.83 0.25
N ARG A 132 2.59 4.07 1.55
CA ARG A 132 1.46 3.90 2.45
C ARG A 132 1.34 5.10 3.36
N GLU A 133 0.11 5.54 3.51
CA GLU A 133 -0.31 6.49 4.52
C GLU A 133 -1.27 5.81 5.47
N ARG A 134 -1.05 5.93 6.79
CA ARG A 134 -1.89 5.41 7.86
C ARG A 134 -2.13 3.88 7.81
N GLY A 135 -2.71 3.36 8.87
CA GLY A 135 -3.09 1.95 8.99
C GLY A 135 -1.93 1.00 9.33
N ARG A 136 -2.29 -0.22 9.71
CA ARG A 136 -1.33 -1.30 9.96
C ARG A 136 -0.79 -1.83 8.63
N SER A 137 0.53 -1.92 8.54
CA SER A 137 1.17 -2.40 7.34
C SER A 137 1.48 -3.89 7.41
N ARG A 138 1.01 -4.62 6.42
CA ARG A 138 1.39 -6.01 6.17
C ARG A 138 2.46 -6.14 5.08
N MET A 139 3.32 -5.13 4.92
CA MET A 139 4.37 -5.15 3.87
C MET A 139 5.37 -6.30 4.03
N ALA A 140 5.57 -6.82 5.25
CA ALA A 140 6.37 -8.04 5.44
C ALA A 140 5.70 -9.26 4.78
N GLU A 141 4.38 -9.37 4.85
CA GLU A 141 3.61 -10.43 4.20
C GLU A 141 3.55 -10.25 2.69
N VAL A 142 3.42 -9.00 2.21
CA VAL A 142 3.55 -8.67 0.78
C VAL A 142 4.90 -9.16 0.27
N ARG A 143 5.99 -8.85 0.99
CA ARG A 143 7.33 -9.29 0.62
C ARG A 143 7.44 -10.82 0.59
N ALA A 144 6.97 -11.50 1.61
CA ALA A 144 6.98 -12.96 1.67
C ALA A 144 6.16 -13.60 0.54
N LEU A 145 5.04 -12.96 0.15
CA LEU A 145 4.23 -13.42 -0.98
C LEU A 145 4.98 -13.24 -2.30
N VAL A 146 5.62 -12.08 -2.51
CA VAL A 146 6.45 -11.81 -3.71
C VAL A 146 7.60 -12.82 -3.78
N GLU A 147 8.32 -13.09 -2.69
CA GLU A 147 9.40 -14.09 -2.62
C GLU A 147 8.91 -15.48 -3.05
N ARG A 148 7.78 -15.91 -2.51
CA ARG A 148 7.20 -17.21 -2.83
C ARG A 148 6.77 -17.32 -4.31
N VAL A 149 6.05 -16.31 -4.82
CA VAL A 149 5.58 -16.32 -6.22
C VAL A 149 6.74 -16.20 -7.19
N SER A 150 7.74 -15.37 -6.88
CA SER A 150 8.90 -15.17 -7.74
C SER A 150 9.81 -16.40 -7.83
N ALA A 151 9.84 -17.26 -6.82
CA ALA A 151 10.59 -18.51 -6.84
C ALA A 151 10.04 -19.50 -7.88
N ASP A 152 8.71 -19.55 -8.04
CA ASP A 152 8.05 -20.47 -8.97
C ASP A 152 7.94 -19.89 -10.39
N MET A 153 7.79 -18.58 -10.49
CA MET A 153 7.58 -17.87 -11.75
C MET A 153 8.28 -16.51 -11.72
N PRO A 154 9.51 -16.42 -12.21
CA PRO A 154 10.21 -15.14 -12.34
C PRO A 154 9.35 -14.16 -13.13
N GLY A 155 9.08 -13.02 -12.56
CA GLY A 155 8.20 -12.02 -13.14
C GLY A 155 8.76 -10.61 -13.03
N GLY A 156 7.89 -9.66 -13.26
CA GLY A 156 8.22 -8.25 -13.21
C GLY A 156 7.55 -7.51 -12.03
N PRO A 157 7.57 -6.18 -12.05
CA PRO A 157 7.05 -5.34 -10.97
C PRO A 157 5.55 -5.56 -10.68
N TRP A 158 4.78 -6.10 -11.64
CA TRP A 158 3.37 -6.47 -11.46
C TRP A 158 3.13 -7.51 -10.36
N GLN A 159 4.15 -8.33 -9.99
CA GLN A 159 4.04 -9.28 -8.88
C GLN A 159 3.85 -8.57 -7.54
N VAL A 160 4.49 -7.41 -7.35
CA VAL A 160 4.32 -6.59 -6.16
C VAL A 160 2.91 -6.00 -6.13
N LEU A 161 2.42 -5.50 -7.27
CA LEU A 161 1.03 -5.02 -7.39
C LEU A 161 0.04 -6.12 -7.02
N HIS A 162 0.18 -7.32 -7.60
CA HIS A 162 -0.68 -8.46 -7.30
C HIS A 162 -0.64 -8.82 -5.81
N ALA A 163 0.55 -8.92 -5.21
CA ALA A 163 0.69 -9.24 -3.79
C ALA A 163 0.05 -8.19 -2.88
N CYS A 164 0.24 -6.90 -3.18
CA CYS A 164 -0.36 -5.81 -2.46
C CYS A 164 -1.89 -5.86 -2.50
N LEU A 165 -2.47 -6.02 -3.68
CA LEU A 165 -3.92 -6.08 -3.85
C LEU A 165 -4.52 -7.35 -3.23
N SER A 166 -3.85 -8.51 -3.37
CA SER A 166 -4.31 -9.75 -2.73
C SER A 166 -4.42 -9.60 -1.22
N ILE A 167 -3.38 -9.07 -0.57
CA ILE A 167 -3.38 -8.86 0.88
C ILE A 167 -4.41 -7.82 1.30
N ALA A 168 -4.60 -6.75 0.52
CA ALA A 168 -5.63 -5.75 0.79
C ALA A 168 -7.04 -6.36 0.72
N ILE A 169 -7.31 -7.20 -0.28
CA ILE A 169 -8.61 -7.90 -0.43
C ILE A 169 -8.83 -8.87 0.73
N ASP A 170 -7.81 -9.65 1.11
CA ASP A 170 -7.88 -10.56 2.25
C ASP A 170 -8.18 -9.81 3.56
N ASP A 171 -7.62 -8.59 3.72
CA ASP A 171 -7.93 -7.74 4.87
C ASP A 171 -9.39 -7.27 4.86
N PHE A 172 -9.94 -6.89 3.71
CA PHE A 172 -11.35 -6.54 3.59
C PHE A 172 -12.27 -7.71 3.97
N VAL A 173 -11.98 -8.91 3.48
CA VAL A 173 -12.76 -10.12 3.81
C VAL A 173 -12.69 -10.42 5.30
N ARG A 174 -11.48 -10.35 5.88
CA ARG A 174 -11.27 -10.61 7.31
C ARG A 174 -11.99 -9.60 8.19
N VAL A 175 -11.88 -8.30 7.88
CA VAL A 175 -12.57 -7.24 8.64
C VAL A 175 -14.08 -7.37 8.52
N ALA A 176 -14.60 -7.70 7.34
CA ALA A 176 -16.04 -7.95 7.16
C ALA A 176 -16.55 -9.08 8.06
N GLY A 177 -15.80 -10.19 8.16
CA GLY A 177 -16.12 -11.29 9.07
C GLY A 177 -16.13 -10.85 10.53
N GLN A 178 -15.08 -10.15 10.97
CA GLN A 178 -15.00 -9.64 12.34
C GLN A 178 -16.13 -8.65 12.70
N MET A 179 -16.53 -7.82 11.72
CA MET A 179 -17.68 -6.92 11.91
C MET A 179 -19.02 -7.67 11.98
N GLN A 180 -19.14 -8.78 11.24
CA GLN A 180 -20.32 -9.64 11.33
C GLN A 180 -20.42 -10.28 12.72
N ASP A 181 -19.32 -10.81 13.24
CA ASP A 181 -19.26 -11.37 14.60
C ASP A 181 -19.66 -10.30 15.64
N ASP A 182 -19.16 -9.06 15.51
CA ASP A 182 -19.54 -7.93 16.40
C ASP A 182 -21.04 -7.61 16.35
N VAL A 183 -21.67 -7.73 15.18
CA VAL A 183 -23.13 -7.52 15.03
C VAL A 183 -23.89 -8.63 15.73
N GLU A 184 -23.53 -9.91 15.50
CA GLU A 184 -24.15 -11.09 16.11
C GLU A 184 -24.05 -11.05 17.64
N ASP A 185 -22.85 -10.76 18.17
CA ASP A 185 -22.64 -10.55 19.62
C ASP A 185 -23.52 -9.44 20.20
N THR A 186 -23.71 -8.36 19.42
CA THR A 186 -24.52 -7.22 19.86
C THR A 186 -26.00 -7.56 19.84
N GLU A 187 -26.48 -8.31 18.85
CA GLU A 187 -27.85 -8.81 18.78
C GLU A 187 -28.16 -9.72 19.97
N GLU A 188 -27.28 -10.67 20.31
CA GLU A 188 -27.45 -11.53 21.48
C GLU A 188 -27.58 -10.70 22.76
N LEU A 189 -26.74 -9.68 22.95
CA LEU A 189 -26.80 -8.80 24.11
C LEU A 189 -28.10 -7.99 24.19
N VAL A 190 -28.62 -7.53 23.04
CA VAL A 190 -29.87 -6.76 22.98
C VAL A 190 -31.11 -7.63 23.37
N PHE A 191 -31.07 -8.91 22.98
CA PHE A 191 -32.18 -9.82 23.29
C PHE A 191 -32.08 -10.47 24.68
N ASP A 192 -30.93 -10.37 25.35
CA ASP A 192 -30.77 -10.83 26.73
C ASP A 192 -31.43 -9.83 27.70
N GLN A 193 -32.67 -10.15 28.13
CA GLN A 193 -33.44 -9.33 29.06
C GLN A 193 -32.83 -9.17 30.47
N THR A 194 -31.75 -9.91 30.76
CA THR A 194 -31.08 -9.89 32.06
C THR A 194 -29.95 -8.86 32.16
N ARG A 195 -29.52 -8.31 31.03
CA ARG A 195 -28.42 -7.35 30.94
C ARG A 195 -28.89 -5.97 30.49
N SER A 196 -28.36 -4.92 31.09
CA SER A 196 -28.54 -3.56 30.58
C SER A 196 -27.68 -3.38 29.35
N VAL A 197 -28.30 -3.18 28.21
CA VAL A 197 -27.58 -2.90 26.93
C VAL A 197 -27.04 -1.49 26.96
N GLU A 198 -25.75 -1.32 26.78
CA GLU A 198 -25.16 -0.01 26.45
C GLU A 198 -25.61 0.36 25.02
N ILE A 199 -26.50 1.33 24.93
CA ILE A 199 -27.07 1.80 23.63
C ILE A 199 -25.96 2.29 22.66
N ASP A 200 -24.82 2.68 23.18
CA ASP A 200 -23.70 3.22 22.41
C ASP A 200 -23.07 2.18 21.45
N ARG A 201 -23.08 0.88 21.80
CA ARG A 201 -22.47 -0.18 21.00
C ARG A 201 -23.11 -0.36 19.62
N PRO A 202 -24.44 -0.48 19.46
CA PRO A 202 -25.06 -0.55 18.13
C PRO A 202 -24.79 0.68 17.26
N TYR A 203 -24.76 1.88 17.87
CA TYR A 203 -24.46 3.11 17.14
C TYR A 203 -23.00 3.16 16.66
N GLN A 204 -22.08 2.67 17.47
CA GLN A 204 -20.67 2.56 17.10
C GLN A 204 -20.50 1.60 15.92
N ILE A 205 -21.02 0.39 16.00
CA ILE A 205 -20.96 -0.59 14.90
C ILE A 205 -21.55 -0.01 13.61
N LYS A 206 -22.69 0.66 13.70
CA LYS A 206 -23.31 1.33 12.55
C LYS A 206 -22.37 2.36 11.92
N ARG A 207 -21.67 3.17 12.71
CA ARG A 207 -20.72 4.17 12.21
C ARG A 207 -19.55 3.50 11.50
N GLU A 208 -18.98 2.47 12.09
CA GLU A 208 -17.85 1.73 11.52
C GLU A 208 -18.25 0.99 10.23
N LEU A 209 -19.47 0.45 10.14
CA LEU A 209 -20.01 -0.13 8.91
C LEU A 209 -20.13 0.90 7.78
N ILE A 210 -20.47 2.14 8.11
CA ILE A 210 -20.53 3.23 7.13
C ILE A 210 -19.11 3.57 6.61
N GLU A 211 -18.12 3.64 7.48
CA GLU A 211 -16.72 3.88 7.09
C GLU A 211 -16.18 2.73 6.25
N PHE A 212 -16.39 1.47 6.68
CA PHE A 212 -16.02 0.29 5.91
C PHE A 212 -16.64 0.29 4.51
N ARG A 213 -17.95 0.58 4.41
CA ARG A 213 -18.63 0.67 3.12
C ARG A 213 -18.02 1.72 2.19
N ARG A 214 -17.57 2.87 2.73
CA ARG A 214 -16.91 3.92 1.94
C ARG A 214 -15.59 3.44 1.33
N CYS A 215 -14.89 2.52 1.99
CA CYS A 215 -13.63 1.98 1.47
C CYS A 215 -13.83 0.97 0.33
N VAL A 216 -15.01 0.33 0.24
CA VAL A 216 -15.33 -0.68 -0.81
C VAL A 216 -16.20 -0.11 -1.94
N SER A 217 -16.58 1.16 -1.88
CA SER A 217 -17.43 1.85 -2.87
C SER A 217 -16.64 2.79 -3.75
#